data_bcb5a60bd30b03c177c1a95cfcbbd5b6
#
_entry.id   bcb5a60bd30b03c177c1a95cfcbbd5b6
#
_cell.length_a   1.000
_cell.length_b   1.000
_cell.length_c   1.000
_cell.angle_alpha   90.00
_cell.angle_beta   90.00
_cell.angle_gamma   90.00
#
_symmetry.space_group_name_H-M   'P 1'
#
loop_
_entity.id
_entity.type
_entity.pdbx_description
1 polymer ?
#
loop_
_entity_poly.entity_id
_entity_poly.type
_entity_poly.pdbx_seq_one_letter_code
_entity_poly.pdbx_strand_id
1 'polypeptide(L)'
;MGSLSSTEFYAYLISRKIITKEQLAECLKIQQELRSMGLPERSVLMILLDKKYLTKDQITSLKMTEPESELFPEIQGYTLQKKLGEGGMGAVYLARQISMDRNVAIKILSRSLSKDKIFIERFHREARASAVLNHRNIVSGIDVGESNGYHYFVMEYIQGKTVDS
;
A
#
# COMPACT_ATOMS: atom_id res chain seq x y z
N MET A 1 21.43 3.18 1.40
CA MET A 1 21.36 2.62 0.04
C MET A 1 20.00 3.05 -0.52
N GLY A 2 19.97 3.79 -1.65
CA GLY A 2 18.72 4.31 -2.21
C GLY A 2 17.82 3.20 -2.72
N SER A 3 16.51 3.33 -2.52
CA SER A 3 15.54 2.43 -3.12
C SER A 3 15.59 2.58 -4.65
N LEU A 4 15.60 1.47 -5.36
CA LEU A 4 15.54 1.46 -6.82
C LEU A 4 14.17 2.01 -7.27
N SER A 5 14.14 2.72 -8.38
CA SER A 5 12.87 3.02 -9.04
C SER A 5 12.27 1.72 -9.62
N SER A 6 10.94 1.69 -9.81
CA SER A 6 10.26 0.53 -10.42
C SER A 6 10.90 0.11 -11.75
N THR A 7 11.31 1.07 -12.56
CA THR A 7 11.97 0.82 -13.86
C THR A 7 13.32 0.12 -13.69
N GLU A 8 14.14 0.57 -12.74
CA GLU A 8 15.44 -0.04 -12.43
C GLU A 8 15.29 -1.45 -11.86
N PHE A 9 14.27 -1.66 -11.02
CA PHE A 9 13.95 -2.97 -10.47
C PHE A 9 13.60 -3.98 -11.56
N TYR A 10 12.70 -3.64 -12.48
CA TYR A 10 12.34 -4.55 -13.58
C TYR A 10 13.49 -4.78 -14.56
N ALA A 11 14.26 -3.74 -14.86
CA ALA A 11 15.47 -3.88 -15.68
C ALA A 11 16.47 -4.86 -15.04
N TYR A 12 16.62 -4.80 -13.73
CA TYR A 12 17.46 -5.75 -12.99
C TYR A 12 16.91 -7.18 -13.07
N LEU A 13 15.60 -7.40 -12.83
CA LEU A 13 15.00 -8.75 -12.96
C LEU A 13 15.20 -9.35 -14.33
N ILE A 14 15.12 -8.54 -15.40
CA ILE A 14 15.37 -8.96 -16.77
C ILE A 14 16.87 -9.30 -16.97
N SER A 15 17.77 -8.45 -16.48
CA SER A 15 19.23 -8.67 -16.60
C SER A 15 19.68 -9.97 -15.93
N ARG A 16 19.01 -10.36 -14.84
CA ARG A 16 19.25 -11.61 -14.10
C ARG A 16 18.49 -12.81 -14.69
N LYS A 17 17.74 -12.62 -15.78
CA LYS A 17 16.91 -13.66 -16.42
C LYS A 17 15.87 -14.29 -15.48
N ILE A 18 15.41 -13.53 -14.48
CA ILE A 18 14.36 -13.96 -13.55
C ILE A 18 12.99 -13.82 -14.22
N ILE A 19 12.80 -12.74 -14.99
CA ILE A 19 11.65 -12.54 -15.86
C ILE A 19 12.14 -12.18 -17.27
N THR A 20 11.28 -12.37 -18.27
CA THR A 20 11.56 -11.95 -19.64
C THR A 20 10.92 -10.59 -19.95
N LYS A 21 11.38 -9.94 -21.02
CA LYS A 21 10.77 -8.68 -21.51
C LYS A 21 9.31 -8.88 -21.90
N GLU A 22 8.99 -10.03 -22.48
CA GLU A 22 7.66 -10.41 -22.92
C GLU A 22 6.73 -10.57 -21.72
N GLN A 23 7.18 -11.22 -20.65
CA GLN A 23 6.44 -11.37 -19.41
C GLN A 23 6.14 -10.02 -18.74
N LEU A 24 7.13 -9.13 -18.71
CA LEU A 24 6.93 -7.76 -18.21
C LEU A 24 5.93 -6.99 -19.08
N ALA A 25 6.07 -7.05 -20.41
CA ALA A 25 5.17 -6.37 -21.33
C ALA A 25 3.72 -6.87 -21.19
N GLU A 26 3.51 -8.18 -21.01
CA GLU A 26 2.21 -8.77 -20.74
C GLU A 26 1.60 -8.21 -19.44
N CYS A 27 2.38 -8.14 -18.36
CA CYS A 27 1.89 -7.62 -17.08
C CYS A 27 1.54 -6.13 -17.16
N LEU A 28 2.33 -5.33 -17.88
CA LEU A 28 2.04 -3.92 -18.14
C LEU A 28 0.74 -3.74 -18.94
N LYS A 29 0.50 -4.59 -19.93
CA LYS A 29 -0.73 -4.59 -20.71
C LYS A 29 -1.95 -4.91 -19.83
N ILE A 30 -1.87 -5.94 -18.99
CA ILE A 30 -2.92 -6.29 -18.05
C ILE A 30 -3.21 -5.12 -17.10
N GLN A 31 -2.18 -4.48 -16.57
CA GLN A 31 -2.35 -3.30 -15.71
C GLN A 31 -3.11 -2.19 -16.43
N GLN A 32 -2.77 -1.92 -17.68
CA GLN A 32 -3.42 -0.90 -18.49
C GLN A 32 -4.88 -1.26 -18.81
N GLU A 33 -5.17 -2.54 -19.10
CA GLU A 33 -6.52 -3.04 -19.35
C GLU A 33 -7.40 -2.91 -18.09
N LEU A 34 -6.90 -3.29 -16.91
CA LEU A 34 -7.61 -3.11 -15.64
C LEU A 34 -7.94 -1.63 -15.40
N ARG A 35 -7.00 -0.73 -15.67
CA ARG A 35 -7.20 0.72 -15.56
C ARG A 35 -8.25 1.24 -16.52
N SER A 36 -8.26 0.77 -17.77
CA SER A 36 -9.26 1.17 -18.77
C SER A 36 -10.67 0.70 -18.45
N MET A 37 -10.80 -0.41 -17.72
CA MET A 37 -12.09 -0.98 -17.26
C MET A 37 -12.59 -0.34 -15.95
N GLY A 38 -11.85 0.64 -15.38
CA GLY A 38 -12.20 1.26 -14.10
C GLY A 38 -12.06 0.30 -12.90
N LEU A 39 -11.34 -0.81 -13.08
CA LEU A 39 -11.02 -1.75 -12.02
C LEU A 39 -9.84 -1.25 -11.18
N PRO A 40 -9.71 -1.71 -9.91
CA PRO A 40 -8.60 -1.34 -9.06
C PRO A 40 -7.25 -1.57 -9.75
N GLU A 41 -6.39 -0.56 -9.73
CA GLU A 41 -5.06 -0.64 -10.32
C GLU A 41 -4.20 -1.63 -9.52
N ARG A 42 -3.75 -2.69 -10.17
CA ARG A 42 -2.81 -3.66 -9.58
C ARG A 42 -1.39 -3.31 -9.97
N SER A 43 -0.47 -3.42 -9.01
CA SER A 43 0.94 -3.24 -9.34
C SER A 43 1.45 -4.35 -10.28
N VAL A 44 2.39 -4.00 -11.15
CA VAL A 44 3.01 -4.97 -12.08
C VAL A 44 3.66 -6.12 -11.31
N LEU A 45 4.25 -5.84 -10.15
CA LEU A 45 4.85 -6.85 -9.28
C LEU A 45 3.82 -7.88 -8.80
N MET A 46 2.62 -7.41 -8.38
CA MET A 46 1.54 -8.31 -7.96
C MET A 46 1.06 -9.18 -9.12
N ILE A 47 0.97 -8.63 -10.34
CA ILE A 47 0.60 -9.40 -11.53
C ILE A 47 1.66 -10.45 -11.87
N LEU A 48 2.95 -10.12 -11.74
CA LEU A 48 4.07 -11.06 -11.91
C LEU A 48 3.99 -12.22 -10.92
N LEU A 49 3.65 -11.94 -9.65
CA LEU A 49 3.46 -12.95 -8.60
C LEU A 49 2.23 -13.83 -8.86
N ASP A 50 1.10 -13.24 -9.24
CA ASP A 50 -0.16 -13.95 -9.53
C ASP A 50 0.03 -14.90 -10.73
N LYS A 51 0.75 -14.45 -11.76
CA LYS A 51 1.10 -15.26 -12.94
C LYS A 51 2.21 -16.28 -12.68
N LYS A 52 2.78 -16.27 -11.48
CA LYS A 52 3.93 -17.14 -11.11
C LYS A 52 5.17 -16.94 -11.99
N TYR A 53 5.30 -15.76 -12.63
CA TYR A 53 6.52 -15.38 -13.33
C TYR A 53 7.63 -14.99 -12.36
N LEU A 54 7.25 -14.63 -11.13
CA LEU A 54 8.14 -14.29 -10.03
C LEU A 54 7.62 -14.97 -8.75
N THR A 55 8.50 -15.45 -7.88
CA THR A 55 8.14 -16.02 -6.59
C THR A 55 8.61 -15.12 -5.46
N LYS A 56 7.94 -15.20 -4.30
CA LYS A 56 8.34 -14.45 -3.09
C LYS A 56 9.76 -14.83 -2.63
N ASP A 57 10.13 -16.11 -2.76
CA ASP A 57 11.46 -16.59 -2.39
C ASP A 57 12.54 -16.01 -3.30
N GLN A 58 12.25 -15.86 -4.61
CA GLN A 58 13.16 -15.18 -5.53
C GLN A 58 13.36 -13.72 -5.13
N ILE A 59 12.30 -12.99 -4.78
CA ILE A 59 12.38 -11.61 -4.32
C ILE A 59 13.24 -11.52 -3.05
N THR A 60 12.98 -12.38 -2.08
CA THR A 60 13.72 -12.41 -0.81
C THR A 60 15.20 -12.74 -1.01
N SER A 61 15.51 -13.68 -1.92
CA SER A 61 16.90 -14.10 -2.20
C SER A 61 17.74 -13.04 -2.91
N LEU A 62 17.09 -12.11 -3.62
CA LEU A 62 17.77 -11.02 -4.33
C LEU A 62 18.37 -9.97 -3.39
N LYS A 63 18.05 -10.00 -2.08
CA LYS A 63 18.48 -8.99 -1.08
C LYS A 63 18.29 -7.53 -1.58
N MET A 64 17.40 -7.34 -2.52
CA MET A 64 17.08 -6.02 -3.06
C MET A 64 15.91 -5.45 -2.28
N THR A 65 16.03 -4.19 -1.96
CA THR A 65 14.90 -3.43 -1.44
C THR A 65 13.90 -3.29 -2.59
N GLU A 66 12.82 -4.05 -2.54
CA GLU A 66 11.70 -3.89 -3.47
C GLU A 66 11.29 -2.41 -3.49
N PRO A 67 10.87 -1.86 -4.64
CA PRO A 67 10.30 -0.52 -4.63
C PRO A 67 9.10 -0.56 -3.67
N GLU A 68 9.25 0.11 -2.54
CA GLU A 68 8.25 0.12 -1.45
C GLU A 68 6.84 0.42 -1.96
N SER A 69 6.73 1.19 -3.04
CA SER A 69 5.46 1.55 -3.66
C SER A 69 4.70 0.40 -4.32
N GLU A 70 5.37 -0.69 -4.72
CA GLU A 70 4.71 -1.79 -5.44
C GLU A 70 4.17 -2.90 -4.54
N LEU A 71 4.55 -2.89 -3.26
CA LEU A 71 4.09 -3.83 -2.24
C LEU A 71 3.00 -3.26 -1.34
N PHE A 72 2.56 -2.06 -1.60
CA PHE A 72 1.52 -1.45 -0.80
C PHE A 72 0.18 -2.16 -0.98
N PRO A 73 -0.58 -2.34 0.12
CA PRO A 73 -1.95 -2.82 0.03
C PRO A 73 -2.79 -1.95 -0.93
N GLU A 74 -3.57 -2.59 -1.78
CA GLU A 74 -4.50 -1.86 -2.65
C GLU A 74 -5.74 -1.47 -1.85
N ILE A 75 -5.96 -0.17 -1.68
CA ILE A 75 -7.13 0.40 -1.04
C ILE A 75 -7.92 1.18 -2.08
N GLN A 76 -9.15 0.76 -2.34
CA GLN A 76 -9.99 1.39 -3.35
C GLN A 76 -10.22 2.88 -3.05
N GLY A 77 -9.99 3.73 -4.05
CA GLY A 77 -10.12 5.19 -3.93
C GLY A 77 -8.88 5.91 -3.41
N TYR A 78 -7.81 5.17 -3.09
CA TYR A 78 -6.55 5.72 -2.55
C TYR A 78 -5.34 5.12 -3.27
N THR A 79 -4.37 5.97 -3.59
CA THR A 79 -3.05 5.56 -4.09
C THR A 79 -2.02 5.71 -2.97
N LEU A 80 -1.54 4.60 -2.43
CA LEU A 80 -0.51 4.62 -1.39
C LEU A 80 0.83 5.02 -2.03
N GLN A 81 1.57 5.93 -1.37
CA GLN A 81 2.79 6.52 -1.91
C GLN A 81 4.04 6.16 -1.11
N LYS A 82 3.93 6.18 0.22
CA LYS A 82 5.07 5.99 1.12
C LYS A 82 4.61 5.44 2.46
N LYS A 83 5.35 4.51 3.02
CA LYS A 83 5.18 4.06 4.40
C LYS A 83 5.71 5.14 5.35
N LEU A 84 4.87 5.64 6.26
CA LEU A 84 5.22 6.66 7.25
C LEU A 84 5.71 6.05 8.55
N GLY A 85 5.18 4.87 8.90
CA GLY A 85 5.56 4.17 10.11
C GLY A 85 4.87 2.83 10.25
N GLU A 86 5.32 2.03 11.22
CA GLU A 86 4.77 0.72 11.55
C GLU A 86 4.73 0.56 13.06
N GLY A 87 3.70 -0.13 13.56
CA GLY A 87 3.53 -0.44 14.97
C GLY A 87 2.83 -1.79 15.18
N GLY A 88 2.57 -2.15 16.43
CA GLY A 88 2.01 -3.45 16.77
C GLY A 88 0.66 -3.79 16.13
N MET A 89 -0.13 -2.80 15.74
CA MET A 89 -1.43 -3.01 15.09
C MET A 89 -1.37 -2.98 13.57
N GLY A 90 -0.28 -2.49 12.97
CA GLY A 90 -0.17 -2.37 11.52
C GLY A 90 0.69 -1.18 11.09
N ALA A 91 0.55 -0.76 9.85
CA ALA A 91 1.38 0.28 9.25
C ALA A 91 0.55 1.51 8.84
N VAL A 92 1.20 2.67 8.84
CA VAL A 92 0.63 3.94 8.38
C VAL A 92 1.32 4.35 7.09
N TYR A 93 0.53 4.75 6.11
CA TYR A 93 1.01 5.16 4.78
C TYR A 93 0.55 6.57 4.44
N LEU A 94 1.42 7.32 3.76
CA LEU A 94 1.00 8.48 2.99
C LEU A 94 0.28 7.98 1.75
N ALA A 95 -0.89 8.54 1.47
CA ALA A 95 -1.68 8.20 0.30
C ALA A 95 -2.31 9.43 -0.34
N ARG A 96 -2.64 9.32 -1.63
CA ARG A 96 -3.46 10.28 -2.36
C ARG A 96 -4.89 9.79 -2.38
N GLN A 97 -5.83 10.55 -1.84
CA GLN A 97 -7.27 10.31 -2.01
C GLN A 97 -7.67 10.77 -3.41
N ILE A 98 -8.08 9.83 -4.28
CA ILE A 98 -8.32 10.10 -5.71
C ILE A 98 -9.49 11.06 -5.90
N SER A 99 -10.60 10.85 -5.18
CA SER A 99 -11.84 11.63 -5.33
C SER A 99 -11.70 13.11 -4.96
N MET A 100 -10.84 13.43 -4.00
CA MET A 100 -10.65 14.80 -3.47
C MET A 100 -9.29 15.40 -3.85
N ASP A 101 -8.48 14.64 -4.57
CA ASP A 101 -7.12 15.01 -5.01
C ASP A 101 -6.24 15.58 -3.89
N ARG A 102 -6.26 14.97 -2.71
CA ARG A 102 -5.53 15.42 -1.52
C ARG A 102 -4.70 14.32 -0.90
N ASN A 103 -3.65 14.72 -0.17
CA ASN A 103 -2.86 13.80 0.64
C ASN A 103 -3.58 13.47 1.95
N VAL A 104 -3.53 12.19 2.32
CA VAL A 104 -4.08 11.65 3.55
C VAL A 104 -3.10 10.65 4.17
N ALA A 105 -3.25 10.37 5.45
CA ALA A 105 -2.57 9.25 6.10
C ALA A 105 -3.56 8.08 6.23
N ILE A 106 -3.13 6.88 5.85
CA ILE A 106 -3.95 5.67 5.94
C ILE A 106 -3.26 4.67 6.87
N LYS A 107 -3.91 4.35 7.98
CA LYS A 107 -3.50 3.27 8.88
C LYS A 107 -4.17 1.98 8.42
N ILE A 108 -3.38 0.93 8.19
CA ILE A 108 -3.86 -0.38 7.73
C ILE A 108 -3.58 -1.41 8.80
N LEU A 109 -4.61 -2.16 9.19
CA LEU A 109 -4.49 -3.25 10.15
C LEU A 109 -3.65 -4.38 9.55
N SER A 110 -2.74 -4.95 10.34
CA SER A 110 -1.90 -6.06 9.88
C SER A 110 -2.75 -7.28 9.52
N ARG A 111 -2.31 -8.05 8.51
CA ARG A 111 -3.03 -9.26 8.07
C ARG A 111 -3.19 -10.32 9.17
N SER A 112 -2.27 -10.40 10.10
CA SER A 112 -2.36 -11.31 11.25
C SER A 112 -3.53 -10.95 12.16
N LEU A 113 -3.72 -9.65 12.44
CA LEU A 113 -4.78 -9.13 13.28
C LEU A 113 -6.14 -9.02 12.55
N SER A 114 -6.13 -8.91 11.23
CA SER A 114 -7.35 -8.89 10.40
C SER A 114 -8.12 -10.22 10.38
N LYS A 115 -7.59 -11.27 11.02
CA LYS A 115 -8.29 -12.55 11.22
C LYS A 115 -9.03 -12.64 12.54
N ASP A 116 -8.77 -11.73 13.46
CA ASP A 116 -9.36 -11.70 14.80
C ASP A 116 -10.41 -10.58 14.90
N LYS A 117 -11.67 -10.97 15.09
CA LYS A 117 -12.81 -10.05 15.19
C LYS A 117 -12.64 -9.01 16.30
N ILE A 118 -12.01 -9.37 17.40
CA ILE A 118 -11.80 -8.46 18.53
C ILE A 118 -10.89 -7.29 18.13
N PHE A 119 -9.80 -7.59 17.38
CA PHE A 119 -8.90 -6.54 16.89
C PHE A 119 -9.55 -5.67 15.82
N ILE A 120 -10.36 -6.26 14.93
CA ILE A 120 -11.11 -5.52 13.91
C ILE A 120 -12.11 -4.56 14.57
N GLU A 121 -12.90 -5.03 15.53
CA GLU A 121 -13.87 -4.20 16.25
C GLU A 121 -13.19 -3.07 17.02
N ARG A 122 -12.07 -3.37 17.68
CA ARG A 122 -11.25 -2.37 18.38
C ARG A 122 -10.72 -1.31 17.43
N PHE A 123 -10.16 -1.73 16.28
CA PHE A 123 -9.64 -0.84 15.25
C PHE A 123 -10.73 0.11 14.73
N HIS A 124 -11.92 -0.41 14.39
CA HIS A 124 -13.04 0.41 13.94
C HIS A 124 -13.58 1.33 15.04
N ARG A 125 -13.59 0.88 16.30
CA ARG A 125 -14.01 1.72 17.43
C ARG A 125 -13.06 2.89 17.65
N GLU A 126 -11.76 2.65 17.62
CA GLU A 126 -10.73 3.69 17.76
C GLU A 126 -10.83 4.71 16.60
N ALA A 127 -11.02 4.23 15.37
CA ALA A 127 -11.21 5.09 14.20
C ALA A 127 -12.45 5.98 14.33
N ARG A 128 -13.59 5.42 14.75
CA ARG A 128 -14.84 6.20 14.96
C ARG A 128 -14.70 7.20 16.10
N ALA A 129 -14.04 6.83 17.18
CA ALA A 129 -13.81 7.75 18.30
C ALA A 129 -12.95 8.95 17.86
N SER A 130 -11.93 8.72 17.03
CA SER A 130 -11.09 9.80 16.47
C SER A 130 -11.89 10.70 15.49
N ALA A 131 -12.82 10.14 14.73
CA ALA A 131 -13.62 10.90 13.76
C ALA A 131 -14.63 11.89 14.41
N VAL A 132 -15.02 11.64 15.66
CA VAL A 132 -15.93 12.53 16.41
C VAL A 132 -15.17 13.71 17.06
N LEU A 133 -13.86 13.56 17.25
CA LEU A 133 -13.04 14.57 17.90
C LEU A 133 -12.63 15.65 16.88
N ASN A 134 -13.08 16.87 17.08
CA ASN A 134 -12.69 18.03 16.27
C ASN A 134 -11.94 19.02 17.17
N HIS A 135 -10.62 18.98 17.09
CA HIS A 135 -9.76 19.88 17.86
C HIS A 135 -8.45 20.11 17.11
N ARG A 136 -7.93 21.34 17.12
CA ARG A 136 -6.73 21.75 16.38
C ARG A 136 -5.46 20.93 16.68
N ASN A 137 -5.42 20.25 17.81
CA ASN A 137 -4.27 19.44 18.26
C ASN A 137 -4.56 17.91 18.18
N ILE A 138 -5.66 17.51 17.56
CA ILE A 138 -6.04 16.11 17.39
C ILE A 138 -6.20 15.83 15.89
N VAL A 139 -5.55 14.78 15.42
CA VAL A 139 -5.63 14.33 14.01
C VAL A 139 -7.07 13.91 13.70
N SER A 140 -7.67 14.53 12.68
CA SER A 140 -9.06 14.26 12.31
C SER A 140 -9.18 12.98 11.52
N GLY A 141 -10.13 12.11 11.91
CA GLY A 141 -10.54 10.95 11.12
C GLY A 141 -11.38 11.38 9.92
N ILE A 142 -11.13 10.75 8.77
CA ILE A 142 -11.80 11.07 7.50
C ILE A 142 -12.72 9.93 7.08
N ASP A 143 -12.22 8.69 7.11
CA ASP A 143 -12.94 7.51 6.62
C ASP A 143 -12.44 6.25 7.31
N VAL A 144 -13.24 5.20 7.34
CA VAL A 144 -12.88 3.88 7.86
C VAL A 144 -13.59 2.81 7.04
N GLY A 145 -12.88 1.78 6.63
CA GLY A 145 -13.47 0.75 5.80
C GLY A 145 -12.64 -0.52 5.67
N GLU A 146 -13.08 -1.33 4.71
CA GLU A 146 -12.41 -2.54 4.27
C GLU A 146 -12.28 -2.54 2.75
N SER A 147 -11.11 -2.90 2.25
CA SER A 147 -10.82 -3.03 0.81
C SER A 147 -9.85 -4.18 0.61
N ASN A 148 -10.18 -5.13 -0.29
CA ASN A 148 -9.34 -6.29 -0.62
C ASN A 148 -8.87 -7.10 0.60
N GLY A 149 -9.73 -7.19 1.66
CA GLY A 149 -9.41 -7.88 2.91
C GLY A 149 -8.46 -7.10 3.84
N TYR A 150 -8.24 -5.81 3.57
CA TYR A 150 -7.52 -4.90 4.47
C TYR A 150 -8.51 -3.97 5.17
N HIS A 151 -8.50 -3.97 6.50
CA HIS A 151 -9.20 -2.95 7.29
C HIS A 151 -8.32 -1.71 7.36
N TYR A 152 -8.86 -0.56 7.02
CA TYR A 152 -8.13 0.70 6.97
C TYR A 152 -8.87 1.85 7.66
N PHE A 153 -8.10 2.81 8.14
CA PHE A 153 -8.57 4.06 8.72
C PHE A 153 -7.83 5.22 8.05
N VAL A 154 -8.57 6.14 7.46
CA VAL A 154 -8.07 7.33 6.80
C VAL A 154 -8.14 8.51 7.74
N MET A 155 -7.07 9.26 7.85
CA MET A 155 -6.96 10.45 8.68
C MET A 155 -6.24 11.57 7.92
N GLU A 156 -6.32 12.78 8.40
CA GLU A 156 -5.57 13.89 7.84
C GLU A 156 -4.06 13.61 7.89
N TYR A 157 -3.36 14.02 6.82
CA TYR A 157 -1.90 13.97 6.79
C TYR A 157 -1.32 15.25 7.32
N ILE A 158 -0.55 15.16 8.40
CA ILE A 158 0.17 16.28 8.98
C ILE A 158 1.63 16.21 8.54
N GLN A 159 2.07 17.21 7.81
CA GLN A 159 3.46 17.33 7.41
C GLN A 159 4.30 17.86 8.57
N GLY A 160 5.25 17.06 9.04
CA GLY A 160 6.12 17.44 10.15
C GLY A 160 7.03 16.28 10.59
N LYS A 161 7.65 16.49 11.74
CA LYS A 161 8.47 15.49 12.43
C LYS A 161 7.79 15.10 13.73
N THR A 162 7.96 13.85 14.15
CA THR A 162 7.54 13.40 15.49
C THR A 162 8.43 14.03 16.55
N VAL A 163 7.90 14.21 17.75
CA VAL A 163 8.64 14.84 18.87
C VAL A 163 9.86 14.00 19.27
N ASP A 164 9.81 12.68 19.03
CA ASP A 164 10.88 11.72 19.37
C ASP A 164 11.89 11.46 18.23
N SER A 165 11.92 12.32 17.21
CA SER A 165 12.81 12.18 16.04
C SER A 165 13.89 13.26 15.97
#